data_2a22296d64c2cb4fadac227f8d6f828a
#
_entry.id   2a22296d64c2cb4fadac227f8d6f828a
#
_cell.length_a   1.000
_cell.length_b   1.000
_cell.length_c   1.000
_cell.angle_alpha   90.00
_cell.angle_beta   90.00
_cell.angle_gamma   90.00
#
_symmetry.space_group_name_H-M   'P 1'
#
loop_
_entity.id
_entity.type
_entity.pdbx_description
1 polymer ?
#
loop_
_entity_poly.entity_id
_entity_poly.type
_entity_poly.pdbx_seq_one_letter_code
_entity_poly.pdbx_strand_id
1 'polypeptide(L)'
;MNFEKLVVLIQTTSAHLQQDAVKAINIRLTFRNWLVGFYIVEYEQNGEDRAQYGQQLLASLAREINIKGLGETNLKLCRQFYVVYPEIHQLLSGENDHLILYSIRQTLSDELQLAVNDSYTKSQTLSDESAGNFSEKRN
;
A
#
# COMPACT_ATOMS: atom_id res chain seq x y z
N MET A 1 -33.54 5.52 -30.89
CA MET A 1 -32.07 5.78 -31.05
C MET A 1 -31.76 5.90 -32.53
N ASN A 2 -31.08 6.96 -32.93
CA ASN A 2 -30.57 7.11 -34.27
C ASN A 2 -29.04 6.84 -34.32
N PHE A 3 -28.46 6.82 -35.51
CA PHE A 3 -27.03 6.50 -35.69
C PHE A 3 -26.11 7.51 -34.97
N GLU A 4 -26.41 8.80 -35.04
CA GLU A 4 -25.64 9.84 -34.36
C GLU A 4 -25.62 9.63 -32.84
N LYS A 5 -26.74 9.32 -32.25
CA LYS A 5 -26.84 9.03 -30.83
C LYS A 5 -26.08 7.77 -30.44
N LEU A 6 -26.10 6.74 -31.28
CA LEU A 6 -25.28 5.54 -31.10
C LEU A 6 -23.79 5.86 -31.05
N VAL A 7 -23.31 6.66 -32.01
CA VAL A 7 -21.90 7.10 -32.07
C VAL A 7 -21.50 7.84 -30.79
N VAL A 8 -22.30 8.83 -30.38
CA VAL A 8 -22.03 9.63 -29.17
C VAL A 8 -21.99 8.75 -27.91
N LEU A 9 -22.93 7.81 -27.77
CA LEU A 9 -22.96 6.91 -26.63
C LEU A 9 -21.71 6.04 -26.56
N ILE A 10 -21.25 5.48 -27.66
CA ILE A 10 -20.04 4.65 -27.70
C ILE A 10 -18.81 5.48 -27.36
N GLN A 11 -18.68 6.67 -27.97
CA GLN A 11 -17.53 7.55 -27.72
C GLN A 11 -17.46 7.99 -26.27
N THR A 12 -18.58 8.43 -25.70
CA THR A 12 -18.66 8.92 -24.30
C THR A 12 -18.36 7.77 -23.31
N THR A 13 -18.97 6.62 -23.51
CA THR A 13 -18.77 5.45 -22.65
C THR A 13 -17.33 4.97 -22.71
N SER A 14 -16.76 4.88 -23.90
CA SER A 14 -15.36 4.45 -24.07
C SER A 14 -14.38 5.41 -23.39
N ALA A 15 -14.55 6.72 -23.59
CA ALA A 15 -13.68 7.72 -22.97
C ALA A 15 -13.77 7.67 -21.44
N HIS A 16 -14.98 7.56 -20.90
CA HIS A 16 -15.23 7.53 -19.46
C HIS A 16 -14.60 6.29 -18.80
N LEU A 17 -14.82 5.12 -19.38
CA LEU A 17 -14.25 3.88 -18.85
C LEU A 17 -12.74 3.80 -18.98
N GLN A 18 -12.16 4.37 -20.03
CA GLN A 18 -10.70 4.47 -20.17
C GLN A 18 -10.09 5.37 -19.07
N GLN A 19 -10.71 6.50 -18.76
CA GLN A 19 -10.25 7.38 -17.66
C GLN A 19 -10.34 6.67 -16.31
N ASP A 20 -11.41 5.96 -16.05
CA ASP A 20 -11.57 5.19 -14.81
C ASP A 20 -10.51 4.09 -14.68
N ALA A 21 -10.21 3.41 -15.78
CA ALA A 21 -9.15 2.39 -15.81
C ALA A 21 -7.77 2.98 -15.48
N VAL A 22 -7.42 4.15 -16.03
CA VAL A 22 -6.15 4.82 -15.72
C VAL A 22 -6.08 5.21 -14.24
N LYS A 23 -7.15 5.76 -13.67
CA LYS A 23 -7.22 6.07 -12.23
C LYS A 23 -7.04 4.82 -11.37
N ALA A 24 -7.71 3.72 -11.71
CA ALA A 24 -7.60 2.47 -10.98
C ALA A 24 -6.17 1.91 -11.01
N ILE A 25 -5.50 1.95 -12.17
CA ILE A 25 -4.10 1.54 -12.31
C ILE A 25 -3.20 2.38 -11.41
N ASN A 26 -3.35 3.72 -11.42
CA ASN A 26 -2.54 4.62 -10.62
C ASN A 26 -2.72 4.38 -9.12
N ILE A 27 -3.95 4.19 -8.66
CA ILE A 27 -4.24 3.87 -7.26
C ILE A 27 -3.57 2.55 -6.86
N ARG A 28 -3.71 1.51 -7.67
CA ARG A 28 -3.11 0.19 -7.39
C ARG A 28 -1.59 0.23 -7.37
N LEU A 29 -0.95 0.97 -8.28
CA LEU A 29 0.50 1.15 -8.27
C LEU A 29 0.98 1.95 -7.05
N THR A 30 0.21 2.94 -6.61
CA THR A 30 0.49 3.70 -5.39
C THR A 30 0.48 2.78 -4.17
N PHE A 31 -0.54 1.95 -4.02
CA PHE A 31 -0.60 0.96 -2.93
C PHE A 31 0.52 -0.06 -3.01
N ARG A 32 0.85 -0.55 -4.21
CA ARG A 32 1.99 -1.45 -4.40
C ARG A 32 3.28 -0.82 -3.88
N ASN A 33 3.55 0.41 -4.25
CA ASN A 33 4.77 1.10 -3.85
C ASN A 33 4.84 1.32 -2.34
N TRP A 34 3.72 1.66 -1.72
CA TRP A 34 3.63 1.79 -0.27
C TRP A 34 3.89 0.46 0.44
N LEU A 35 3.29 -0.64 -0.03
CA LEU A 35 3.49 -1.98 0.52
C LEU A 35 4.93 -2.47 0.35
N VAL A 36 5.53 -2.22 -0.80
CA VAL A 36 6.96 -2.53 -1.02
C VAL A 36 7.82 -1.78 0.00
N GLY A 37 7.53 -0.51 0.24
CA GLY A 37 8.20 0.28 1.28
C GLY A 37 8.01 -0.30 2.67
N PHE A 38 6.79 -0.71 3.00
CA PHE A 38 6.49 -1.38 4.27
C PHE A 38 7.33 -2.65 4.46
N TYR A 39 7.37 -3.51 3.45
CA TYR A 39 8.15 -4.76 3.53
C TYR A 39 9.64 -4.50 3.72
N ILE A 40 10.19 -3.51 3.03
CA ILE A 40 11.61 -3.14 3.17
C ILE A 40 11.90 -2.68 4.61
N VAL A 41 11.08 -1.79 5.17
CA VAL A 41 11.28 -1.28 6.53
C VAL A 41 11.10 -2.40 7.56
N GLU A 42 10.10 -3.25 7.40
CA GLU A 42 9.89 -4.40 8.28
C GLU A 42 11.09 -5.35 8.27
N TYR A 43 11.64 -5.63 7.09
CA TYR A 43 12.85 -6.44 6.96
C TYR A 43 14.07 -5.78 7.60
N GLU A 44 14.27 -4.49 7.40
CA GLU A 44 15.38 -3.75 8.01
C GLU A 44 15.35 -3.79 9.55
N GLN A 45 14.14 -3.82 10.13
CA GLN A 45 13.95 -3.83 11.58
C GLN A 45 13.99 -5.24 12.18
N ASN A 46 13.35 -6.21 11.53
CA ASN A 46 13.05 -7.52 12.10
C ASN A 46 13.60 -8.70 11.28
N GLY A 47 14.17 -8.48 10.08
CA GLY A 47 14.70 -9.56 9.25
C GLY A 47 15.84 -10.29 9.95
N GLU A 48 15.80 -11.64 9.96
CA GLU A 48 16.77 -12.48 10.66
C GLU A 48 18.18 -12.36 10.04
N ASP A 49 18.25 -12.25 8.72
CA ASP A 49 19.49 -12.17 7.95
C ASP A 49 19.84 -10.74 7.48
N ARG A 50 19.18 -9.72 8.04
CA ARG A 50 19.34 -8.33 7.61
C ARG A 50 20.77 -7.82 7.64
N ALA A 51 21.57 -8.28 8.63
CA ALA A 51 22.96 -7.87 8.77
C ALA A 51 23.83 -8.32 7.60
N GLN A 52 23.48 -9.41 6.92
CA GLN A 52 24.19 -9.94 5.77
C GLN A 52 24.17 -8.98 4.59
N TYR A 53 23.08 -8.24 4.41
CA TYR A 53 22.89 -7.34 3.27
C TYR A 53 23.33 -5.90 3.59
N GLY A 54 23.09 -5.42 4.81
CA GLY A 54 23.51 -4.10 5.26
C GLY A 54 23.13 -2.97 4.32
N GLN A 55 24.09 -2.15 3.92
CA GLN A 55 23.88 -1.02 3.01
C GLN A 55 23.57 -1.43 1.57
N GLN A 56 23.83 -2.67 1.20
CA GLN A 56 23.58 -3.19 -0.15
C GLN A 56 22.23 -3.88 -0.29
N LEU A 57 21.37 -3.79 0.73
CA LEU A 57 20.07 -4.44 0.72
C LEU A 57 19.26 -4.08 -0.53
N LEU A 58 19.09 -2.80 -0.83
CA LEU A 58 18.23 -2.35 -1.94
C LEU A 58 18.80 -2.74 -3.30
N ALA A 59 20.12 -2.67 -3.47
CA ALA A 59 20.77 -3.10 -4.70
C ALA A 59 20.61 -4.62 -4.92
N SER A 60 20.83 -5.40 -3.87
CA SER A 60 20.64 -6.86 -3.90
C SER A 60 19.17 -7.23 -4.16
N LEU A 61 18.26 -6.57 -3.47
CA LEU A 61 16.81 -6.78 -3.63
C LEU A 61 16.36 -6.49 -5.06
N ALA A 62 16.76 -5.35 -5.63
CA ALA A 62 16.43 -4.97 -6.99
C ALA A 62 16.87 -6.00 -8.02
N ARG A 63 18.06 -6.57 -7.81
CA ARG A 63 18.63 -7.59 -8.67
C ARG A 63 17.87 -8.92 -8.59
N GLU A 64 17.51 -9.34 -7.38
CA GLU A 64 16.82 -10.62 -7.15
C GLU A 64 15.37 -10.58 -7.62
N ILE A 65 14.62 -9.52 -7.33
CA ILE A 65 13.21 -9.41 -7.75
C ILE A 65 13.07 -9.19 -9.26
N ASN A 66 14.02 -8.49 -9.88
CA ASN A 66 14.07 -8.24 -11.32
C ASN A 66 12.73 -7.84 -11.93
N ILE A 67 12.05 -6.86 -11.33
CA ILE A 67 10.78 -6.32 -11.79
C ILE A 67 11.01 -4.95 -12.40
N LYS A 68 10.53 -4.74 -13.63
CA LYS A 68 10.57 -3.43 -14.30
C LYS A 68 9.80 -2.40 -13.47
N GLY A 69 10.43 -1.27 -13.17
CA GLY A 69 9.86 -0.21 -12.33
C GLY A 69 10.16 -0.36 -10.84
N LEU A 70 10.82 -1.43 -10.41
CA LEU A 70 11.29 -1.65 -9.04
C LEU A 70 12.81 -1.84 -8.98
N GLY A 71 13.55 -0.93 -9.63
CA GLY A 71 15.00 -0.84 -9.49
C GLY A 71 15.40 -0.22 -8.15
N GLU A 72 16.70 -0.17 -7.87
CA GLU A 72 17.22 0.33 -6.59
C GLU A 72 16.70 1.73 -6.24
N THR A 73 16.71 2.66 -7.19
CA THR A 73 16.20 4.02 -6.98
C THR A 73 14.71 4.03 -6.62
N ASN A 74 13.91 3.24 -7.33
CA ASN A 74 12.47 3.14 -7.05
C ASN A 74 12.20 2.45 -5.71
N LEU A 75 13.00 1.47 -5.32
CA LEU A 75 12.89 0.85 -3.99
C LEU A 75 13.20 1.85 -2.87
N LYS A 76 14.18 2.73 -3.06
CA LYS A 76 14.45 3.84 -2.12
C LYS A 76 13.24 4.76 -1.99
N LEU A 77 12.61 5.11 -3.12
CA LEU A 77 11.42 5.94 -3.13
C LEU A 77 10.22 5.26 -2.45
N CYS A 78 10.04 3.96 -2.68
CA CYS A 78 9.01 3.18 -2.00
C CYS A 78 9.22 3.17 -0.49
N ARG A 79 10.45 2.94 -0.04
CA ARG A 79 10.83 2.97 1.36
C ARG A 79 10.53 4.33 1.99
N GLN A 80 10.94 5.41 1.34
CA GLN A 80 10.67 6.78 1.80
C GLN A 80 9.18 7.08 1.82
N PHE A 81 8.44 6.62 0.83
CA PHE A 81 6.98 6.80 0.75
C PHE A 81 6.27 6.17 1.97
N TYR A 82 6.62 4.97 2.35
CA TYR A 82 6.09 4.34 3.55
C TYR A 82 6.46 5.12 4.82
N VAL A 83 7.74 5.54 4.96
CA VAL A 83 8.22 6.27 6.14
C VAL A 83 7.50 7.60 6.33
N VAL A 84 7.24 8.32 5.22
CA VAL A 84 6.57 9.64 5.25
C VAL A 84 5.06 9.51 5.45
N TYR A 85 4.43 8.47 4.90
CA TYR A 85 2.98 8.29 4.91
C TYR A 85 2.56 6.94 5.53
N PRO A 86 2.89 6.67 6.81
CA PRO A 86 2.57 5.38 7.43
C PRO A 86 1.06 5.15 7.58
N GLU A 87 0.24 6.21 7.57
CA GLU A 87 -1.21 6.16 7.72
C GLU A 87 -1.97 5.65 6.49
N ILE A 88 -1.31 5.42 5.37
CA ILE A 88 -1.95 4.88 4.16
C ILE A 88 -2.60 3.52 4.40
N HIS A 89 -2.11 2.74 5.37
CA HIS A 89 -2.73 1.48 5.76
C HIS A 89 -4.22 1.64 6.14
N GLN A 90 -4.62 2.81 6.64
CA GLN A 90 -6.01 3.11 6.98
C GLN A 90 -6.91 3.16 5.73
N LEU A 91 -6.36 3.63 4.61
CA LEU A 91 -7.06 3.65 3.32
C LEU A 91 -7.26 2.25 2.74
N LEU A 92 -6.39 1.29 3.10
CA LEU A 92 -6.51 -0.12 2.71
C LEU A 92 -7.62 -0.86 3.45
N SER A 93 -8.19 -0.27 4.49
CA SER A 93 -9.29 -0.84 5.28
C SER A 93 -10.68 -0.45 4.77
N GLY A 94 -10.77 0.41 3.74
CA GLY A 94 -12.04 0.84 3.15
C GLY A 94 -12.77 -0.26 2.39
N GLU A 95 -14.11 -0.13 2.30
CA GLU A 95 -14.97 -1.16 1.66
C GLU A 95 -14.61 -1.45 0.20
N ASN A 96 -14.06 -0.47 -0.51
CA ASN A 96 -13.69 -0.61 -1.93
C ASN A 96 -12.37 -1.36 -2.14
N ASP A 97 -11.58 -1.57 -1.09
CA ASP A 97 -10.25 -2.16 -1.18
C ASP A 97 -10.22 -3.63 -0.75
N HIS A 98 -11.36 -4.20 -0.41
CA HIS A 98 -11.47 -5.60 0.04
C HIS A 98 -10.88 -6.59 -0.97
N LEU A 99 -11.03 -6.31 -2.27
CA LEU A 99 -10.49 -7.16 -3.33
C LEU A 99 -8.97 -7.04 -3.44
N ILE A 100 -8.42 -5.85 -3.25
CA ILE A 100 -6.97 -5.61 -3.25
C ILE A 100 -6.34 -6.27 -2.04
N LEU A 101 -6.91 -6.06 -0.85
CA LEU A 101 -6.46 -6.71 0.38
C LEU A 101 -6.57 -8.24 0.31
N TYR A 102 -7.63 -8.75 -0.28
CA TYR A 102 -7.80 -10.19 -0.45
C TYR A 102 -6.71 -10.77 -1.36
N SER A 103 -6.44 -10.13 -2.49
CA SER A 103 -5.38 -10.56 -3.42
C SER A 103 -4.00 -10.48 -2.78
N ILE A 104 -3.73 -9.44 -2.00
CA ILE A 104 -2.47 -9.23 -1.29
C ILE A 104 -2.32 -10.26 -0.15
N ARG A 105 -3.38 -10.52 0.61
CA ARG A 105 -3.37 -11.52 1.69
C ARG A 105 -3.04 -12.92 1.19
N GLN A 106 -3.43 -13.28 -0.02
CA GLN A 106 -3.07 -14.57 -0.62
C GLN A 106 -1.58 -14.68 -0.96
N THR A 107 -0.92 -13.55 -1.21
CA THR A 107 0.51 -13.50 -1.56
C THR A 107 1.42 -13.21 -0.38
N LEU A 108 0.88 -12.75 0.76
CA LEU A 108 1.64 -12.46 1.96
C LEU A 108 1.89 -13.74 2.77
N SER A 109 3.11 -13.88 3.32
CA SER A 109 3.38 -14.87 4.35
C SER A 109 2.58 -14.54 5.63
N ASP A 110 2.26 -15.57 6.42
CA ASP A 110 1.48 -15.41 7.65
C ASP A 110 2.11 -14.38 8.60
N GLU A 111 3.43 -14.30 8.66
CA GLU A 111 4.16 -13.33 9.49
C GLU A 111 3.91 -11.89 9.06
N LEU A 112 3.89 -11.62 7.76
CA LEU A 112 3.62 -10.28 7.22
C LEU A 112 2.16 -9.87 7.43
N GLN A 113 1.22 -10.82 7.35
CA GLN A 113 -0.19 -10.58 7.67
C GLN A 113 -0.37 -10.19 9.14
N LEU A 114 0.34 -10.86 10.04
CA LEU A 114 0.35 -10.54 11.47
C LEU A 114 0.93 -9.16 11.73
N ALA A 115 2.02 -8.78 11.06
CA ALA A 115 2.64 -7.47 11.19
C ALA A 115 1.70 -6.33 10.74
N VAL A 116 0.95 -6.52 9.64
CA VAL A 116 -0.06 -5.55 9.17
C VAL A 116 -1.18 -5.40 10.21
N ASN A 117 -1.67 -6.49 10.76
CA ASN A 117 -2.72 -6.48 11.77
C ASN A 117 -2.25 -5.83 13.08
N ASP A 118 -1.02 -6.11 13.52
CA ASP A 118 -0.42 -5.51 14.71
C ASP A 118 -0.27 -3.98 14.57
N SER A 119 0.17 -3.51 13.42
CA SER A 119 0.29 -2.08 13.15
C SER A 119 -1.07 -1.37 13.21
N TYR A 120 -2.10 -2.02 12.69
CA TYR A 120 -3.48 -1.52 12.75
C TYR A 120 -4.02 -1.47 14.18
N THR A 121 -3.81 -2.53 14.95
CA THR A 121 -4.25 -2.61 16.35
C THR A 121 -3.56 -1.59 17.24
N LYS A 122 -2.25 -1.37 17.06
CA LYS A 122 -1.49 -0.34 17.79
C LYS A 122 -1.97 1.07 17.48
N SER A 123 -2.34 1.35 16.24
CA SER A 123 -2.88 2.65 15.84
C SER A 123 -4.24 2.92 16.49
N GLN A 124 -5.11 1.92 16.60
CA GLN A 124 -6.40 2.08 17.28
C GLN A 124 -6.28 2.22 18.80
N THR A 125 -5.40 1.45 19.44
CA THR A 125 -5.16 1.58 20.89
C THR A 125 -4.63 2.95 21.28
N LEU A 126 -3.78 3.56 20.47
CA LEU A 126 -3.29 4.93 20.71
C LEU A 126 -4.39 5.98 20.58
N SER A 127 -5.34 5.81 19.66
CA SER A 127 -6.49 6.70 19.53
C SER A 127 -7.49 6.55 20.69
N ASP A 128 -7.67 5.35 21.20
CA ASP A 128 -8.56 5.06 22.34
C ASP A 128 -7.95 5.56 23.66
N GLU A 129 -6.64 5.44 23.85
CA GLU A 129 -5.96 5.98 25.04
C GLU A 129 -6.00 7.53 25.07
N SER A 130 -5.93 8.18 23.91
CA SER A 130 -6.05 9.65 23.86
C SER A 130 -7.49 10.11 24.17
N ALA A 131 -8.50 9.32 23.85
CA ALA A 131 -9.89 9.60 24.20
C ALA A 131 -10.21 9.31 25.68
N GLY A 132 -9.57 8.29 26.28
CA GLY A 132 -9.75 7.94 27.70
C GLY A 132 -9.20 8.99 28.66
N ASN A 133 -8.11 9.64 28.31
CA ASN A 133 -7.49 10.67 29.18
C ASN A 133 -8.28 11.99 29.24
N PHE A 134 -9.25 12.19 28.36
CA PHE A 134 -10.06 13.41 28.36
C PHE A 134 -11.23 13.36 29.36
N SER A 135 -11.64 12.16 29.81
CA SER A 135 -12.75 11.99 30.75
C SER A 135 -12.36 12.08 32.23
N GLU A 136 -11.09 11.89 32.60
CA GLU A 136 -10.60 11.96 33.98
C GLU A 136 -10.32 13.36 34.49
N LYS A 137 -10.26 14.38 33.63
CA LYS A 137 -9.98 15.76 34.03
C LYS A 137 -11.23 16.61 34.36
N ARG A 138 -12.44 16.01 34.40
CA ARG A 138 -13.70 16.73 34.71
C ARG A 138 -14.26 16.49 36.12
N ASN A 139 -13.55 15.81 36.98
CA ASN A 139 -13.86 15.70 38.40
C ASN A 139 -12.87 16.59 39.19
#